data_a722f80bc65ba612ad2abc191fce02c8
#
_entry.id   a722f80bc65ba612ad2abc191fce02c8
#
_cell.length_a   1.000
_cell.length_b   1.000
_cell.length_c   1.000
_cell.angle_alpha   90.00
_cell.angle_beta   90.00
_cell.angle_gamma   90.00
#
_symmetry.space_group_name_H-M   'P 1'
#
loop_
_entity.id
_entity.type
_entity.pdbx_description
1 polymer ?
#
loop_
_entity_poly.entity_id
_entity_poly.type
_entity_poly.pdbx_seq_one_letter_code
_entity_poly.pdbx_strand_id
1 'polypeptide(L)'
;MTERIPLVIDTDTAADDCFALMIGLTDPRADLRAITMVAGNVGFEQQVENAFLTLEVVGRRGEVPVHLGARQPLEREWASASDVHGDGVGGQKREGSEAASTEEAPAALVRLAREYVGELKVVAIGPLTNIALAVQSDPDFARNVAELVIMGGSINARGNITAAAEYNIYVDPEAAQIVLDAGFPSVRFVTWDPLSLRDVVFDQARIDSIRALGTRRSDFFVTANQKTFDFDVAVGVGGSIHCDSLSVLVALEPTLVREERGYFVAVELQGELTRGATVFDWRAVAPPVNATAIESVDRERFVEYMMRMLAEG
;
A
#
# COMPACT_ATOMS: atom_id res chain seq x y z
N MET A 1 -0.78 16.96 -23.57
CA MET A 1 -0.51 16.65 -22.16
C MET A 1 -1.32 15.40 -21.87
N THR A 2 -0.71 14.31 -21.45
CA THR A 2 -1.43 13.12 -20.96
C THR A 2 -2.24 13.54 -19.76
N GLU A 3 -3.51 13.17 -19.74
CA GLU A 3 -4.42 13.42 -18.61
C GLU A 3 -3.83 12.73 -17.36
N ARG A 4 -3.81 13.45 -16.22
CA ARG A 4 -3.28 12.91 -14.96
C ARG A 4 -4.31 11.97 -14.35
N ILE A 5 -3.86 10.92 -13.71
CA ILE A 5 -4.70 9.88 -13.12
C ILE A 5 -5.17 10.34 -11.73
N PRO A 6 -6.48 10.54 -11.49
CA PRO A 6 -6.99 10.83 -10.15
C PRO A 6 -6.73 9.61 -9.24
N LEU A 7 -5.99 9.86 -8.16
CA LEU A 7 -5.45 8.82 -7.29
C LEU A 7 -5.77 9.12 -5.81
N VAL A 8 -6.10 8.08 -5.07
CA VAL A 8 -6.08 8.07 -3.60
C VAL A 8 -5.14 6.96 -3.15
N ILE A 9 -4.33 7.25 -2.12
CA ILE A 9 -3.51 6.24 -1.45
C ILE A 9 -4.05 6.08 -0.02
N ASP A 10 -4.51 4.86 0.31
CA ASP A 10 -4.93 4.45 1.65
C ASP A 10 -3.77 3.70 2.31
N THR A 11 -3.27 4.20 3.45
CA THR A 11 -1.95 3.84 3.98
C THR A 11 -1.95 3.77 5.51
N ASP A 12 -1.12 2.92 6.07
CA ASP A 12 -0.76 2.84 7.49
C ASP A 12 0.71 3.30 7.73
N THR A 13 1.11 4.33 7.12
CA THR A 13 2.39 4.96 6.79
C THR A 13 3.55 4.63 7.72
N ALA A 14 4.42 3.72 7.25
CA ALA A 14 5.73 3.42 7.84
C ALA A 14 6.67 2.94 6.73
N ALA A 15 7.97 3.26 6.82
CA ALA A 15 8.99 2.78 5.89
C ALA A 15 8.56 2.82 4.41
N ASP A 16 8.18 1.67 3.81
CA ASP A 16 7.85 1.55 2.38
C ASP A 16 6.61 2.38 1.98
N ASP A 17 5.61 2.52 2.85
CA ASP A 17 4.48 3.42 2.62
C ASP A 17 4.94 4.86 2.33
N CYS A 18 5.95 5.35 3.07
CA CYS A 18 6.51 6.68 2.82
C CYS A 18 7.02 6.81 1.39
N PHE A 19 7.66 5.76 0.85
CA PHE A 19 8.18 5.78 -0.51
C PHE A 19 7.08 5.65 -1.54
N ALA A 20 6.03 4.89 -1.25
CA ALA A 20 4.81 4.83 -2.03
C ALA A 20 4.13 6.21 -2.13
N LEU A 21 4.02 6.93 -0.99
CA LEU A 21 3.54 8.30 -0.96
C LEU A 21 4.44 9.26 -1.78
N MET A 22 5.77 9.11 -1.70
CA MET A 22 6.70 9.91 -2.52
C MET A 22 6.43 9.73 -4.01
N ILE A 23 6.14 8.50 -4.47
CA ILE A 23 5.76 8.22 -5.86
C ILE A 23 4.48 8.96 -6.22
N GLY A 24 3.40 8.79 -5.43
CA GLY A 24 2.12 9.47 -5.69
C GLY A 24 2.21 10.99 -5.69
N LEU A 25 3.14 11.56 -4.90
CA LEU A 25 3.37 13.00 -4.79
C LEU A 25 4.24 13.58 -5.92
N THR A 26 5.13 12.80 -6.49
CA THR A 26 6.16 13.32 -7.42
C THR A 26 6.04 12.82 -8.86
N ASP A 27 5.33 11.71 -9.11
CA ASP A 27 5.13 11.21 -10.46
C ASP A 27 4.22 12.18 -11.27
N PRO A 28 4.66 12.63 -12.45
CA PRO A 28 3.89 13.58 -13.26
C PRO A 28 2.55 13.02 -13.76
N ARG A 29 2.37 11.70 -13.77
CA ARG A 29 1.12 11.02 -14.17
C ARG A 29 0.08 11.01 -13.05
N ALA A 30 0.50 11.15 -11.78
CA ALA A 30 -0.39 11.12 -10.64
C ALA A 30 -1.08 12.46 -10.41
N ASP A 31 -2.37 12.44 -10.19
CA ASP A 31 -3.15 13.50 -9.57
C ASP A 31 -3.61 13.02 -8.19
N LEU A 32 -2.69 13.04 -7.21
CA LEU A 32 -2.96 12.55 -5.87
C LEU A 32 -3.95 13.48 -5.17
N ARG A 33 -5.20 13.01 -5.02
CA ARG A 33 -6.34 13.78 -4.51
C ARG A 33 -6.48 13.71 -2.99
N ALA A 34 -6.03 12.61 -2.39
CA ALA A 34 -6.05 12.40 -0.95
C ALA A 34 -5.06 11.33 -0.52
N ILE A 35 -4.60 11.46 0.73
CA ILE A 35 -3.97 10.40 1.51
C ILE A 35 -4.96 10.04 2.61
N THR A 36 -5.38 8.78 2.69
CA THR A 36 -6.30 8.29 3.71
C THR A 36 -5.56 7.38 4.68
N MET A 37 -5.69 7.66 5.99
CA MET A 37 -4.94 6.97 7.04
C MET A 37 -5.76 5.83 7.63
N VAL A 38 -5.17 4.65 7.78
CA VAL A 38 -5.77 3.48 8.43
C VAL A 38 -4.82 2.96 9.51
N ALA A 39 -5.32 2.39 10.60
CA ALA A 39 -4.47 1.77 11.62
C ALA A 39 -3.84 0.48 11.09
N GLY A 40 -2.54 0.33 11.28
CA GLY A 40 -1.78 -0.84 10.83
C GLY A 40 -0.37 -0.86 11.43
N ASN A 41 0.66 -0.55 10.68
CA ASN A 41 2.07 -0.77 10.96
C ASN A 41 2.53 -0.28 12.35
N VAL A 42 2.29 1.00 12.67
CA VAL A 42 2.75 1.63 13.91
C VAL A 42 1.61 2.41 14.59
N GLY A 43 1.83 3.06 15.72
CA GLY A 43 0.79 3.85 16.39
C GLY A 43 0.14 4.85 15.44
N PHE A 44 -1.19 4.96 15.45
CA PHE A 44 -1.96 5.72 14.46
C PHE A 44 -1.50 7.18 14.32
N GLU A 45 -1.24 7.86 15.44
CA GLU A 45 -0.73 9.24 15.43
C GLU A 45 0.67 9.32 14.78
N GLN A 46 1.50 8.31 15.02
CA GLN A 46 2.83 8.25 14.40
C GLN A 46 2.73 8.04 12.88
N GLN A 47 1.80 7.22 12.41
CA GLN A 47 1.54 7.05 10.96
C GLN A 47 1.14 8.37 10.32
N VAL A 48 0.28 9.15 10.97
CA VAL A 48 -0.14 10.48 10.50
C VAL A 48 1.05 11.44 10.43
N GLU A 49 1.91 11.46 11.47
CA GLU A 49 3.15 12.25 11.45
C GLU A 49 4.11 11.81 10.33
N ASN A 50 4.22 10.50 10.06
CA ASN A 50 5.04 9.96 8.97
C ASN A 50 4.53 10.41 7.58
N ALA A 51 3.22 10.43 7.38
CA ALA A 51 2.62 10.94 6.13
C ALA A 51 2.94 12.42 5.92
N PHE A 52 2.78 13.26 6.97
CA PHE A 52 3.13 14.68 6.88
C PHE A 52 4.64 14.91 6.70
N LEU A 53 5.48 14.12 7.35
CA LEU A 53 6.93 14.17 7.15
C LEU A 53 7.29 13.84 5.69
N THR A 54 6.62 12.85 5.10
CA THR A 54 6.84 12.49 3.69
C THR A 54 6.47 13.65 2.74
N LEU A 55 5.33 14.31 2.98
CA LEU A 55 4.94 15.54 2.26
C LEU A 55 6.01 16.63 2.37
N GLU A 56 6.60 16.78 3.56
CA GLU A 56 7.67 17.75 3.79
C GLU A 56 8.97 17.40 3.08
N VAL A 57 9.36 16.11 3.09
CA VAL A 57 10.59 15.63 2.43
C VAL A 57 10.56 15.91 0.93
N VAL A 58 9.41 15.73 0.29
CA VAL A 58 9.25 16.00 -1.15
C VAL A 58 8.87 17.45 -1.48
N GLY A 59 8.76 18.32 -0.48
CA GLY A 59 8.43 19.75 -0.67
C GLY A 59 6.98 20.02 -1.07
N ARG A 60 6.03 19.12 -0.73
CA ARG A 60 4.61 19.19 -1.11
C ARG A 60 3.68 19.45 0.10
N ARG A 61 4.19 20.17 1.12
CA ARG A 61 3.45 20.50 2.34
C ARG A 61 2.16 21.26 2.03
N GLY A 62 1.03 20.77 2.60
CA GLY A 62 -0.29 21.38 2.44
C GLY A 62 -0.92 21.28 1.06
N GLU A 63 -0.31 20.55 0.10
CA GLU A 63 -0.85 20.41 -1.25
C GLU A 63 -1.86 19.27 -1.38
N VAL A 64 -1.71 18.21 -0.59
CA VAL A 64 -2.60 17.04 -0.61
C VAL A 64 -3.21 16.87 0.79
N PRO A 65 -4.55 16.76 0.90
CA PRO A 65 -5.20 16.53 2.18
C PRO A 65 -4.89 15.13 2.72
N VAL A 66 -4.64 15.07 4.03
CA VAL A 66 -4.51 13.84 4.81
C VAL A 66 -5.80 13.65 5.60
N HIS A 67 -6.53 12.56 5.35
CA HIS A 67 -7.79 12.24 6.00
C HIS A 67 -7.58 11.13 7.03
N LEU A 68 -8.04 11.35 8.26
CA LEU A 68 -7.98 10.33 9.30
C LEU A 68 -9.10 9.31 9.11
N GLY A 69 -8.78 8.04 9.24
CA GLY A 69 -9.72 6.95 9.08
C GLY A 69 -9.78 6.02 10.28
N ALA A 70 -10.02 4.74 10.00
CA ALA A 70 -10.21 3.72 11.03
C ALA A 70 -8.96 3.57 11.91
N ARG A 71 -9.19 3.62 13.22
CA ARG A 71 -8.14 3.46 14.25
C ARG A 71 -8.04 2.04 14.78
N GLN A 72 -8.93 1.17 14.33
CA GLN A 72 -9.01 -0.25 14.70
C GLN A 72 -9.64 -1.03 13.55
N PRO A 73 -9.34 -2.33 13.43
CA PRO A 73 -10.06 -3.24 12.55
C PRO A 73 -11.57 -3.29 12.87
N LEU A 74 -12.38 -3.80 11.94
CA LEU A 74 -13.84 -3.87 12.10
C LEU A 74 -14.28 -4.71 13.29
N GLU A 75 -13.65 -5.88 13.49
CA GLU A 75 -14.08 -6.84 14.51
C GLU A 75 -12.96 -7.31 15.43
N ARG A 76 -11.69 -7.15 15.03
CA ARG A 76 -10.53 -7.72 15.74
C ARG A 76 -9.79 -6.68 16.57
N GLU A 77 -9.00 -7.18 17.52
CA GLU A 77 -8.00 -6.34 18.17
C GLU A 77 -6.89 -6.01 17.16
N TRP A 78 -6.47 -4.76 17.15
CA TRP A 78 -5.41 -4.31 16.28
C TRP A 78 -4.05 -4.92 16.67
N ALA A 79 -3.38 -5.52 15.69
CA ALA A 79 -2.02 -6.04 15.82
C ALA A 79 -1.04 -5.07 15.13
N SER A 80 -0.25 -4.33 15.91
CA SER A 80 0.79 -3.43 15.38
C SER A 80 2.02 -4.21 14.89
N ALA A 81 2.74 -3.67 13.89
CA ALA A 81 4.03 -4.16 13.41
C ALA A 81 5.21 -3.26 13.84
N SER A 82 5.09 -2.59 14.98
CA SER A 82 6.15 -1.69 15.49
C SER A 82 7.48 -2.39 15.80
N ASP A 83 7.49 -3.70 16.02
CA ASP A 83 8.69 -4.52 16.13
C ASP A 83 9.47 -4.61 14.80
N VAL A 84 8.77 -4.58 13.67
CA VAL A 84 9.34 -4.56 12.31
C VAL A 84 9.77 -3.16 11.90
N HIS A 85 8.90 -2.16 12.07
CA HIS A 85 9.06 -0.82 11.51
C HIS A 85 9.62 0.22 12.50
N GLY A 86 9.62 -0.06 13.81
CA GLY A 86 9.98 0.95 14.83
C GLY A 86 8.93 2.05 14.90
N ASP A 87 9.31 3.29 14.58
CA ASP A 87 8.41 4.43 14.38
C ASP A 87 8.09 4.67 12.90
N GLY A 88 8.63 3.85 12.00
CA GLY A 88 8.43 3.90 10.56
C GLY A 88 9.27 4.93 9.81
N VAL A 89 10.04 5.78 10.49
CA VAL A 89 10.84 6.86 9.86
C VAL A 89 12.24 7.03 10.48
N GLY A 90 12.66 6.10 11.36
CA GLY A 90 13.99 6.10 11.96
C GLY A 90 14.26 7.31 12.87
N GLY A 91 13.27 7.75 13.63
CA GLY A 91 13.39 8.86 14.58
C GLY A 91 13.30 10.26 13.95
N GLN A 92 13.10 10.36 12.65
CA GLN A 92 12.98 11.65 11.96
C GLN A 92 11.67 12.34 12.35
N LYS A 93 11.69 13.68 12.36
CA LYS A 93 10.52 14.50 12.72
C LYS A 93 10.32 15.59 11.70
N ARG A 94 9.04 15.87 11.38
CA ARG A 94 8.71 17.04 10.57
C ARG A 94 8.91 18.34 11.35
N GLU A 95 9.15 19.41 10.64
CA GLU A 95 9.20 20.77 11.16
C GLU A 95 7.83 21.47 11.06
N GLY A 96 6.97 21.02 10.13
CA GLY A 96 5.68 21.59 9.85
C GLY A 96 4.63 21.32 10.92
N SER A 97 3.56 22.11 10.87
CA SER A 97 2.41 22.02 11.79
C SER A 97 1.08 21.83 11.05
N GLU A 98 1.12 21.30 9.84
CA GLU A 98 -0.08 21.00 9.06
C GLU A 98 -0.98 20.04 9.83
N ALA A 99 -2.28 20.29 9.80
CA ALA A 99 -3.29 19.44 10.42
C ALA A 99 -3.99 18.55 9.37
N ALA A 100 -4.44 17.39 9.82
CA ALA A 100 -5.28 16.53 9.02
C ALA A 100 -6.61 17.22 8.68
N SER A 101 -7.22 16.77 7.58
CA SER A 101 -8.57 17.17 7.18
C SER A 101 -9.59 16.84 8.29
N THR A 102 -10.63 17.64 8.40
CA THR A 102 -11.77 17.34 9.29
C THR A 102 -12.74 16.32 8.69
N GLU A 103 -12.64 16.05 7.39
CA GLU A 103 -13.38 15.00 6.73
C GLU A 103 -12.69 13.65 6.97
N GLU A 104 -13.43 12.65 7.43
CA GLU A 104 -12.91 11.32 7.68
C GLU A 104 -12.61 10.56 6.38
N ALA A 105 -11.64 9.63 6.42
CA ALA A 105 -11.17 8.90 5.25
C ALA A 105 -12.27 8.15 4.49
N PRO A 106 -13.18 7.36 5.09
CA PRO A 106 -14.24 6.70 4.34
C PRO A 106 -15.18 7.68 3.62
N ALA A 107 -15.46 8.83 4.23
CA ALA A 107 -16.28 9.88 3.60
C ALA A 107 -15.56 10.53 2.41
N ALA A 108 -14.26 10.81 2.56
CA ALA A 108 -13.44 11.35 1.48
C ALA A 108 -13.34 10.37 0.29
N LEU A 109 -13.17 9.07 0.56
CA LEU A 109 -13.17 8.01 -0.46
C LEU A 109 -14.48 8.00 -1.26
N VAL A 110 -15.63 8.00 -0.57
CA VAL A 110 -16.95 8.04 -1.22
C VAL A 110 -17.14 9.31 -2.03
N ARG A 111 -16.81 10.46 -1.50
CA ARG A 111 -16.90 11.75 -2.20
C ARG A 111 -16.05 11.76 -3.47
N LEU A 112 -14.78 11.33 -3.38
CA LEU A 112 -13.87 11.32 -4.52
C LEU A 112 -14.31 10.30 -5.59
N ALA A 113 -14.83 9.13 -5.19
CA ALA A 113 -15.37 8.15 -6.13
C ALA A 113 -16.60 8.70 -6.90
N ARG A 114 -17.42 9.56 -6.27
CA ARG A 114 -18.52 10.25 -6.94
C ARG A 114 -18.06 11.42 -7.81
N GLU A 115 -16.96 12.07 -7.46
CA GLU A 115 -16.38 13.18 -8.24
C GLU A 115 -15.69 12.68 -9.50
N TYR A 116 -15.02 11.51 -9.43
CA TYR A 116 -14.23 10.90 -10.51
C TYR A 116 -14.77 9.54 -10.92
N VAL A 117 -16.08 9.46 -11.20
CA VAL A 117 -16.76 8.19 -11.53
C VAL A 117 -16.11 7.48 -12.70
N GLY A 118 -15.62 6.26 -12.48
CA GLY A 118 -14.96 5.44 -13.50
C GLY A 118 -13.56 5.91 -13.90
N GLU A 119 -12.98 6.88 -13.18
CA GLU A 119 -11.64 7.42 -13.41
C GLU A 119 -10.73 7.24 -12.18
N LEU A 120 -11.31 7.33 -10.95
CA LEU A 120 -10.57 7.25 -9.71
C LEU A 120 -9.86 5.91 -9.57
N LYS A 121 -8.55 5.95 -9.32
CA LYS A 121 -7.82 4.80 -8.83
C LYS A 121 -7.59 4.92 -7.32
N VAL A 122 -7.83 3.84 -6.61
CA VAL A 122 -7.53 3.71 -5.18
C VAL A 122 -6.42 2.70 -5.01
N VAL A 123 -5.35 3.07 -4.34
CA VAL A 123 -4.24 2.18 -3.99
C VAL A 123 -4.26 2.02 -2.48
N ALA A 124 -4.67 0.83 -2.03
CA ALA A 124 -4.70 0.46 -0.62
C ALA A 124 -3.43 -0.33 -0.29
N ILE A 125 -2.56 0.27 0.51
CA ILE A 125 -1.28 -0.30 0.93
C ILE A 125 -1.23 -0.63 2.43
N GLY A 126 -2.34 -0.41 3.14
CA GLY A 126 -2.59 -0.83 4.52
C GLY A 126 -3.78 -1.79 4.63
N PRO A 127 -4.23 -2.11 5.85
CA PRO A 127 -5.44 -2.89 6.09
C PRO A 127 -6.68 -2.25 5.44
N LEU A 128 -7.59 -3.07 4.89
CA LEU A 128 -8.68 -2.61 4.03
C LEU A 128 -9.88 -2.00 4.78
N THR A 129 -9.73 -1.65 6.06
CA THR A 129 -10.80 -1.18 6.93
C THR A 129 -11.50 0.07 6.38
N ASN A 130 -10.75 1.09 5.91
CA ASN A 130 -11.35 2.29 5.33
C ASN A 130 -12.14 2.00 4.06
N ILE A 131 -11.63 1.12 3.20
CA ILE A 131 -12.28 0.73 1.95
C ILE A 131 -13.58 -0.02 2.25
N ALA A 132 -13.56 -0.96 3.21
CA ALA A 132 -14.76 -1.67 3.66
C ALA A 132 -15.82 -0.72 4.24
N LEU A 133 -15.42 0.26 5.07
CA LEU A 133 -16.32 1.27 5.61
C LEU A 133 -16.92 2.15 4.50
N ALA A 134 -16.15 2.52 3.47
CA ALA A 134 -16.65 3.24 2.33
C ALA A 134 -17.69 2.40 1.54
N VAL A 135 -17.41 1.11 1.30
CA VAL A 135 -18.36 0.15 0.68
C VAL A 135 -19.66 0.05 1.50
N GLN A 136 -19.56 -0.06 2.83
CA GLN A 136 -20.74 -0.15 3.69
C GLN A 136 -21.56 1.14 3.75
N SER A 137 -20.90 2.29 3.60
CA SER A 137 -21.58 3.60 3.67
C SER A 137 -22.23 4.04 2.36
N ASP A 138 -21.74 3.54 1.22
CA ASP A 138 -22.26 3.87 -0.11
C ASP A 138 -22.27 2.65 -1.04
N PRO A 139 -23.46 2.14 -1.43
CA PRO A 139 -23.57 0.99 -2.31
C PRO A 139 -23.03 1.22 -3.73
N ASP A 140 -22.81 2.47 -4.13
CA ASP A 140 -22.28 2.83 -5.44
C ASP A 140 -20.76 3.03 -5.42
N PHE A 141 -20.14 3.11 -4.24
CA PHE A 141 -18.71 3.39 -4.07
C PHE A 141 -17.85 2.46 -4.93
N ALA A 142 -18.02 1.15 -4.77
CA ALA A 142 -17.21 0.17 -5.49
C ALA A 142 -17.34 0.32 -7.02
N ARG A 143 -18.55 0.58 -7.53
CA ARG A 143 -18.81 0.76 -8.98
C ARG A 143 -18.20 2.03 -9.56
N ASN A 144 -18.09 3.07 -8.73
CA ASN A 144 -17.57 4.37 -9.14
C ASN A 144 -16.05 4.40 -9.23
N VAL A 145 -15.35 3.52 -8.51
CA VAL A 145 -13.90 3.39 -8.55
C VAL A 145 -13.49 2.64 -9.81
N ALA A 146 -12.60 3.21 -10.61
CA ALA A 146 -12.11 2.59 -11.86
C ALA A 146 -11.26 1.35 -11.57
N GLU A 147 -10.37 1.45 -10.59
CA GLU A 147 -9.43 0.39 -10.22
C GLU A 147 -9.08 0.48 -8.73
N LEU A 148 -9.13 -0.65 -8.05
CA LEU A 148 -8.59 -0.83 -6.71
C LEU A 148 -7.33 -1.69 -6.80
N VAL A 149 -6.17 -1.12 -6.45
CA VAL A 149 -4.91 -1.86 -6.30
C VAL A 149 -4.72 -2.13 -4.81
N ILE A 150 -4.54 -3.39 -4.46
CA ILE A 150 -4.37 -3.85 -3.07
C ILE A 150 -2.95 -4.40 -2.91
N MET A 151 -2.16 -3.78 -2.03
CA MET A 151 -1.00 -4.46 -1.48
C MET A 151 -1.48 -5.39 -0.38
N GLY A 152 -1.30 -6.68 -0.56
CA GLY A 152 -1.69 -7.66 0.46
C GLY A 152 -1.80 -9.08 -0.05
N GLY A 153 -1.96 -9.98 0.91
CA GLY A 153 -2.18 -11.38 0.65
C GLY A 153 -0.99 -12.16 0.08
N SER A 154 -1.21 -13.45 -0.11
CA SER A 154 -0.20 -14.39 -0.58
C SER A 154 -0.86 -15.48 -1.42
N ILE A 155 -0.35 -15.72 -2.64
CA ILE A 155 -0.87 -16.76 -3.54
C ILE A 155 -0.51 -18.16 -3.02
N ASN A 156 0.71 -18.33 -2.47
CA ASN A 156 1.21 -19.61 -2.04
C ASN A 156 1.05 -19.87 -0.53
N ALA A 157 0.20 -19.09 0.16
CA ALA A 157 -0.01 -19.16 1.61
C ALA A 157 1.31 -19.03 2.42
N ARG A 158 2.23 -18.17 1.97
CA ARG A 158 3.45 -17.82 2.67
C ARG A 158 3.30 -16.41 3.25
N GLY A 159 2.97 -16.34 4.52
CA GLY A 159 2.72 -15.07 5.21
C GLY A 159 3.98 -14.40 5.76
N ASN A 160 3.79 -13.23 6.36
CA ASN A 160 4.82 -12.43 7.04
C ASN A 160 4.46 -12.13 8.50
N ILE A 161 3.18 -12.16 8.88
CA ILE A 161 2.73 -12.01 10.27
C ILE A 161 2.44 -13.37 10.92
N THR A 162 1.83 -14.28 10.18
CA THR A 162 1.74 -15.70 10.52
C THR A 162 2.33 -16.53 9.38
N ALA A 163 2.47 -17.84 9.57
CA ALA A 163 2.97 -18.71 8.51
C ALA A 163 2.09 -18.66 7.24
N ALA A 164 0.79 -18.36 7.37
CA ALA A 164 -0.19 -18.44 6.30
C ALA A 164 -0.75 -17.09 5.85
N ALA A 165 -0.63 -16.04 6.65
CA ALA A 165 -1.26 -14.76 6.40
C ALA A 165 -0.26 -13.62 6.22
N GLU A 166 -0.54 -12.77 5.25
CA GLU A 166 0.11 -11.48 5.05
C GLU A 166 -0.54 -10.44 5.98
N TYR A 167 0.24 -9.46 6.41
CA TYR A 167 -0.08 -8.53 7.49
C TYR A 167 -1.34 -7.70 7.24
N ASN A 168 -1.48 -7.04 6.11
CA ASN A 168 -2.62 -6.15 5.81
C ASN A 168 -3.95 -6.92 5.85
N ILE A 169 -3.95 -8.13 5.30
CA ILE A 169 -5.14 -9.00 5.32
C ILE A 169 -5.37 -9.59 6.72
N TYR A 170 -4.29 -9.93 7.45
CA TYR A 170 -4.39 -10.49 8.80
C TYR A 170 -4.97 -9.50 9.82
N VAL A 171 -4.62 -8.21 9.69
CA VAL A 171 -5.09 -7.16 10.61
C VAL A 171 -6.61 -7.01 10.53
N ASP A 172 -7.19 -6.99 9.32
CA ASP A 172 -8.65 -6.91 9.14
C ASP A 172 -9.14 -7.82 8.02
N PRO A 173 -9.21 -9.15 8.28
CA PRO A 173 -9.66 -10.10 7.28
C PRO A 173 -11.14 -9.94 6.93
N GLU A 174 -11.97 -9.47 7.85
CA GLU A 174 -13.38 -9.17 7.63
C GLU A 174 -13.53 -8.01 6.63
N ALA A 175 -12.77 -6.94 6.79
CA ALA A 175 -12.74 -5.84 5.82
C ALA A 175 -12.28 -6.30 4.44
N ALA A 176 -11.23 -7.13 4.38
CA ALA A 176 -10.74 -7.67 3.12
C ALA A 176 -11.81 -8.51 2.39
N GLN A 177 -12.56 -9.35 3.11
CA GLN A 177 -13.66 -10.12 2.51
C GLN A 177 -14.79 -9.21 2.02
N ILE A 178 -15.19 -8.19 2.80
CA ILE A 178 -16.21 -7.20 2.38
C ILE A 178 -15.79 -6.52 1.07
N VAL A 179 -14.53 -6.13 0.96
CA VAL A 179 -13.99 -5.48 -0.25
C VAL A 179 -14.02 -6.41 -1.45
N LEU A 180 -13.64 -7.69 -1.28
CA LEU A 180 -13.68 -8.68 -2.35
C LEU A 180 -15.09 -8.99 -2.85
N ASP A 181 -16.09 -8.87 -1.99
CA ASP A 181 -17.51 -9.10 -2.30
C ASP A 181 -18.21 -7.85 -2.86
N ALA A 182 -17.57 -6.67 -2.83
CA ALA A 182 -18.18 -5.39 -3.16
C ALA A 182 -18.44 -5.17 -4.66
N GLY A 183 -17.81 -5.94 -5.54
CA GLY A 183 -18.04 -5.86 -6.99
C GLY A 183 -17.35 -4.66 -7.66
N PHE A 184 -16.14 -4.32 -7.28
CA PHE A 184 -15.29 -3.36 -7.99
C PHE A 184 -15.07 -3.79 -9.44
N PRO A 185 -15.07 -2.87 -10.41
CA PRO A 185 -14.83 -3.17 -11.83
C PRO A 185 -13.45 -3.79 -12.08
N SER A 186 -12.45 -3.37 -11.31
CA SER A 186 -11.08 -3.90 -11.36
C SER A 186 -10.50 -3.96 -9.96
N VAL A 187 -10.08 -5.15 -9.53
CA VAL A 187 -9.28 -5.37 -8.32
C VAL A 187 -7.98 -6.03 -8.73
N ARG A 188 -6.85 -5.42 -8.38
CA ARG A 188 -5.52 -5.97 -8.66
C ARG A 188 -4.72 -6.13 -7.37
N PHE A 189 -4.15 -7.31 -7.17
CA PHE A 189 -3.30 -7.62 -6.04
C PHE A 189 -1.82 -7.50 -6.39
N VAL A 190 -1.09 -6.74 -5.60
CA VAL A 190 0.36 -6.81 -5.44
C VAL A 190 0.61 -7.66 -4.19
N THR A 191 0.87 -8.95 -4.40
CA THR A 191 0.95 -9.90 -3.30
C THR A 191 2.33 -9.88 -2.63
N TRP A 192 2.36 -10.19 -1.32
CA TRP A 192 3.59 -10.45 -0.59
C TRP A 192 4.38 -11.60 -1.24
N ASP A 193 3.74 -12.77 -1.39
CA ASP A 193 4.31 -13.95 -2.02
C ASP A 193 3.45 -14.40 -3.23
N PRO A 194 4.06 -14.68 -4.38
CA PRO A 194 5.50 -14.70 -4.67
C PRO A 194 6.08 -13.37 -5.18
N LEU A 195 5.23 -12.38 -5.53
CA LEU A 195 5.63 -11.22 -6.32
C LEU A 195 6.67 -10.37 -5.57
N SER A 196 6.31 -9.85 -4.38
CA SER A 196 7.15 -8.89 -3.66
C SER A 196 8.45 -9.52 -3.18
N LEU A 197 8.40 -10.75 -2.69
CA LEU A 197 9.59 -11.52 -2.26
C LEU A 197 10.59 -11.79 -3.40
N ARG A 198 10.15 -11.74 -4.66
CA ARG A 198 11.02 -12.01 -5.80
C ARG A 198 11.47 -10.75 -6.52
N ASP A 199 10.55 -9.81 -6.75
CA ASP A 199 10.76 -8.77 -7.75
C ASP A 199 11.16 -7.40 -7.15
N VAL A 200 10.86 -7.13 -5.88
CA VAL A 200 11.07 -5.79 -5.29
C VAL A 200 11.91 -5.77 -4.01
N VAL A 201 12.80 -6.74 -3.85
CA VAL A 201 13.77 -6.79 -2.75
C VAL A 201 14.99 -5.94 -3.09
N PHE A 202 15.35 -5.01 -2.19
CA PHE A 202 16.56 -4.20 -2.26
C PHE A 202 17.59 -4.72 -1.26
N ASP A 203 18.65 -5.30 -1.80
CA ASP A 203 19.79 -5.80 -1.03
C ASP A 203 20.72 -4.66 -0.55
N GLN A 204 21.74 -5.01 0.25
CA GLN A 204 22.70 -4.04 0.79
C GLN A 204 23.39 -3.23 -0.31
N ALA A 205 23.72 -3.84 -1.45
CA ALA A 205 24.38 -3.13 -2.54
C ALA A 205 23.47 -2.05 -3.16
N ARG A 206 22.16 -2.32 -3.21
CA ARG A 206 21.17 -1.34 -3.65
C ARG A 206 21.02 -0.22 -2.63
N ILE A 207 20.93 -0.53 -1.34
CA ILE A 207 20.88 0.48 -0.27
C ILE A 207 22.12 1.39 -0.30
N ASP A 208 23.31 0.82 -0.51
CA ASP A 208 24.54 1.60 -0.62
C ASP A 208 24.54 2.51 -1.86
N SER A 209 23.98 2.04 -2.96
CA SER A 209 23.81 2.85 -4.17
C SER A 209 22.83 4.03 -3.96
N ILE A 210 21.74 3.81 -3.22
CA ILE A 210 20.79 4.85 -2.84
C ILE A 210 21.44 5.87 -1.90
N ARG A 211 22.19 5.40 -0.88
CA ARG A 211 22.92 6.28 0.03
C ARG A 211 23.92 7.18 -0.71
N ALA A 212 24.56 6.66 -1.75
CA ALA A 212 25.50 7.41 -2.57
C ALA A 212 24.87 8.53 -3.41
N LEU A 213 23.56 8.59 -3.54
CA LEU A 213 22.86 9.70 -4.23
C LEU A 213 23.00 11.02 -3.46
N GLY A 214 23.03 10.99 -2.11
CA GLY A 214 23.25 12.16 -1.27
C GLY A 214 22.17 13.24 -1.39
N THR A 215 20.95 12.88 -1.72
CA THR A 215 19.80 13.78 -1.80
C THR A 215 18.96 13.71 -0.53
N ARG A 216 18.11 14.71 -0.27
CA ARG A 216 17.18 14.67 0.86
C ARG A 216 16.26 13.44 0.82
N ARG A 217 15.79 13.03 -0.36
CA ARG A 217 14.93 11.87 -0.54
C ARG A 217 15.69 10.57 -0.28
N SER A 218 16.92 10.44 -0.77
CA SER A 218 17.74 9.24 -0.53
C SER A 218 18.15 9.10 0.93
N ASP A 219 18.47 10.20 1.61
CA ASP A 219 18.82 10.19 3.04
C ASP A 219 17.60 9.79 3.89
N PHE A 220 16.42 10.32 3.55
CA PHE A 220 15.15 9.93 4.16
C PHE A 220 14.88 8.44 3.95
N PHE A 221 15.00 7.95 2.71
CA PHE A 221 14.81 6.54 2.36
C PHE A 221 15.70 5.63 3.21
N VAL A 222 17.00 5.87 3.22
CA VAL A 222 17.96 5.03 3.94
C VAL A 222 17.66 5.00 5.43
N THR A 223 17.30 6.14 6.02
CA THR A 223 17.02 6.24 7.46
C THR A 223 15.71 5.56 7.83
N ALA A 224 14.63 5.81 7.09
CA ALA A 224 13.31 5.24 7.34
C ALA A 224 13.30 3.72 7.12
N ASN A 225 14.06 3.24 6.12
CA ASN A 225 14.10 1.84 5.73
C ASN A 225 15.00 0.95 6.63
N GLN A 226 15.91 1.53 7.43
CA GLN A 226 16.96 0.77 8.13
C GLN A 226 16.39 -0.33 9.05
N LYS A 227 15.37 -0.01 9.84
CA LYS A 227 14.78 -0.97 10.79
C LYS A 227 14.14 -2.15 10.07
N THR A 228 13.36 -1.89 9.01
CA THR A 228 12.72 -2.92 8.17
C THR A 228 13.79 -3.76 7.44
N PHE A 229 14.83 -3.12 6.91
CA PHE A 229 15.93 -3.82 6.26
C PHE A 229 16.60 -4.82 7.23
N ASP A 230 16.92 -4.38 8.45
CA ASP A 230 17.57 -5.23 9.46
C ASP A 230 16.68 -6.42 9.84
N PHE A 231 15.36 -6.19 9.98
CA PHE A 231 14.39 -7.25 10.25
C PHE A 231 14.30 -8.24 9.10
N ASP A 232 14.12 -7.77 7.85
CA ASP A 232 13.97 -8.61 6.66
C ASP A 232 15.22 -9.47 6.41
N VAL A 233 16.41 -8.92 6.64
CA VAL A 233 17.66 -9.68 6.59
C VAL A 233 17.68 -10.76 7.67
N ALA A 234 17.27 -10.42 8.90
CA ALA A 234 17.27 -11.37 10.02
C ALA A 234 16.32 -12.55 9.82
N VAL A 235 15.19 -12.33 9.14
CA VAL A 235 14.22 -13.40 8.83
C VAL A 235 14.51 -14.13 7.50
N GLY A 236 15.61 -13.78 6.81
CA GLY A 236 16.10 -14.51 5.65
C GLY A 236 15.57 -14.06 4.29
N VAL A 237 15.01 -12.85 4.20
CA VAL A 237 14.58 -12.25 2.92
C VAL A 237 15.78 -11.73 2.11
N GLY A 238 16.84 -11.27 2.80
CA GLY A 238 18.07 -10.83 2.15
C GLY A 238 18.10 -9.35 1.76
N GLY A 239 17.10 -8.56 2.12
CA GLY A 239 17.01 -7.13 1.87
C GLY A 239 15.61 -6.61 2.18
N SER A 240 15.39 -5.30 2.13
CA SER A 240 14.06 -4.70 2.34
C SER A 240 13.15 -4.87 1.13
N ILE A 241 11.86 -5.06 1.39
CA ILE A 241 10.83 -5.26 0.37
C ILE A 241 10.08 -3.95 0.14
N HIS A 242 9.81 -3.63 -1.14
CA HIS A 242 9.18 -2.37 -1.56
C HIS A 242 7.86 -2.61 -2.31
N CYS A 243 6.95 -3.34 -1.67
CA CYS A 243 5.66 -3.75 -2.22
C CYS A 243 4.66 -2.61 -2.34
N ASP A 244 4.66 -1.67 -1.39
CA ASP A 244 3.78 -0.50 -1.40
C ASP A 244 4.17 0.45 -2.54
N SER A 245 5.48 0.69 -2.69
CA SER A 245 6.04 1.45 -3.80
C SER A 245 5.66 0.84 -5.15
N LEU A 246 5.72 -0.50 -5.26
CA LEU A 246 5.28 -1.22 -6.47
C LEU A 246 3.80 -1.01 -6.72
N SER A 247 2.96 -1.05 -5.69
CA SER A 247 1.50 -0.92 -5.80
C SER A 247 1.08 0.41 -6.41
N VAL A 248 1.70 1.51 -5.98
CA VAL A 248 1.46 2.83 -6.58
C VAL A 248 1.95 2.88 -8.03
N LEU A 249 3.14 2.32 -8.30
CA LEU A 249 3.67 2.29 -9.67
C LEU A 249 2.82 1.46 -10.62
N VAL A 250 2.27 0.33 -10.19
CA VAL A 250 1.36 -0.49 -11.00
C VAL A 250 0.10 0.29 -11.39
N ALA A 251 -0.44 1.11 -10.49
CA ALA A 251 -1.58 1.98 -10.79
C ALA A 251 -1.25 3.06 -11.83
N LEU A 252 -0.04 3.61 -11.79
CA LEU A 252 0.41 4.72 -12.65
C LEU A 252 1.03 4.28 -13.98
N GLU A 253 1.68 3.11 -14.01
CA GLU A 253 2.44 2.58 -15.13
C GLU A 253 2.08 1.10 -15.38
N PRO A 254 0.90 0.80 -15.96
CA PRO A 254 0.47 -0.58 -16.18
C PRO A 254 1.45 -1.41 -17.03
N THR A 255 2.26 -0.76 -17.87
CA THR A 255 3.26 -1.45 -18.71
C THR A 255 4.45 -2.02 -17.92
N LEU A 256 4.53 -1.72 -16.60
CA LEU A 256 5.46 -2.34 -15.68
C LEU A 256 5.13 -3.81 -15.45
N VAL A 257 3.85 -4.18 -15.54
CA VAL A 257 3.37 -5.55 -15.35
C VAL A 257 3.74 -6.41 -16.55
N ARG A 258 4.36 -7.55 -16.29
CA ARG A 258 4.76 -8.54 -17.30
C ARG A 258 3.73 -9.66 -17.41
N GLU A 259 3.26 -10.14 -16.27
CA GLU A 259 2.28 -11.22 -16.19
C GLU A 259 1.28 -10.93 -15.08
N GLU A 260 0.01 -11.18 -15.36
CA GLU A 260 -1.07 -11.10 -14.37
C GLU A 260 -2.12 -12.18 -14.70
N ARG A 261 -2.85 -12.62 -13.68
CA ARG A 261 -3.86 -13.67 -13.82
C ARG A 261 -5.07 -13.40 -12.95
N GLY A 262 -6.25 -13.66 -13.51
CA GLY A 262 -7.52 -13.61 -12.80
C GLY A 262 -7.73 -14.82 -11.89
N TYR A 263 -8.23 -14.58 -10.68
CA TYR A 263 -8.56 -15.59 -9.68
C TYR A 263 -9.92 -15.30 -9.05
N PHE A 264 -10.56 -16.35 -8.53
CA PHE A 264 -11.49 -16.14 -7.44
C PHE A 264 -10.68 -16.09 -6.15
N VAL A 265 -10.80 -14.99 -5.42
CA VAL A 265 -10.06 -14.74 -4.18
C VAL A 265 -11.05 -14.66 -3.03
N ALA A 266 -10.75 -15.35 -1.94
CA ALA A 266 -11.48 -15.29 -0.68
C ALA A 266 -10.49 -15.22 0.50
N VAL A 267 -10.98 -14.78 1.66
CA VAL A 267 -10.17 -14.68 2.88
C VAL A 267 -10.64 -15.70 3.92
N GLU A 268 -9.70 -16.37 4.56
CA GLU A 268 -9.99 -17.27 5.67
C GLU A 268 -10.22 -16.46 6.97
N LEU A 269 -11.46 -16.48 7.48
CA LEU A 269 -11.88 -15.66 8.61
C LEU A 269 -11.81 -16.36 9.97
N GLN A 270 -11.88 -17.71 10.01
CA GLN A 270 -12.14 -18.46 11.23
C GLN A 270 -11.06 -19.48 11.62
N GLY A 271 -10.22 -19.87 10.68
CA GLY A 271 -9.21 -20.90 10.89
C GLY A 271 -8.20 -20.49 11.97
N GLU A 272 -7.96 -21.38 12.95
CA GLU A 272 -7.00 -21.10 14.03
C GLU A 272 -5.59 -20.80 13.54
N LEU A 273 -5.11 -21.53 12.53
CA LEU A 273 -3.77 -21.37 11.94
C LEU A 273 -3.75 -20.58 10.64
N THR A 274 -4.91 -20.36 10.02
CA THR A 274 -5.02 -19.84 8.66
C THR A 274 -5.84 -18.56 8.55
N ARG A 275 -6.32 -18.02 9.67
CA ARG A 275 -7.05 -16.74 9.69
C ARG A 275 -6.22 -15.63 9.01
N GLY A 276 -6.86 -14.89 8.11
CA GLY A 276 -6.21 -13.84 7.31
C GLY A 276 -5.45 -14.39 6.09
N ALA A 277 -5.41 -15.71 5.87
CA ALA A 277 -4.86 -16.25 4.64
C ALA A 277 -5.78 -15.93 3.45
N THR A 278 -5.20 -15.49 2.35
CA THR A 278 -5.90 -15.33 1.07
C THR A 278 -5.88 -16.63 0.28
N VAL A 279 -7.04 -17.02 -0.23
CA VAL A 279 -7.21 -18.22 -1.05
C VAL A 279 -7.42 -17.79 -2.49
N PHE A 280 -6.39 -17.97 -3.33
CA PHE A 280 -6.43 -17.73 -4.77
C PHE A 280 -6.80 -19.02 -5.46
N ASP A 281 -8.07 -19.17 -5.87
CA ASP A 281 -8.55 -20.39 -6.51
C ASP A 281 -8.17 -20.43 -7.99
N TRP A 282 -7.19 -21.27 -8.31
CA TRP A 282 -6.64 -21.46 -9.65
C TRP A 282 -7.35 -22.55 -10.46
N ARG A 283 -8.30 -23.28 -9.86
CA ARG A 283 -8.96 -24.43 -10.47
C ARG A 283 -9.93 -24.00 -11.58
N ALA A 284 -10.09 -24.83 -12.60
CA ALA A 284 -11.04 -24.57 -13.69
C ALA A 284 -12.52 -24.58 -13.27
N VAL A 285 -12.80 -25.08 -12.05
CA VAL A 285 -14.15 -25.13 -11.46
C VAL A 285 -14.35 -24.05 -10.38
N ALA A 286 -13.42 -23.10 -10.26
CA ALA A 286 -13.53 -21.98 -9.34
C ALA A 286 -14.79 -21.15 -9.64
N PRO A 287 -15.32 -20.40 -8.63
CA PRO A 287 -16.31 -19.36 -8.87
C PRO A 287 -15.78 -18.32 -9.88
N PRO A 288 -16.66 -17.44 -10.38
CA PRO A 288 -16.23 -16.35 -11.28
C PRO A 288 -15.09 -15.52 -10.68
N VAL A 289 -14.16 -15.10 -11.53
CA VAL A 289 -13.03 -14.23 -11.16
C VAL A 289 -13.55 -12.96 -10.50
N ASN A 290 -13.02 -12.60 -9.32
CA ASN A 290 -13.32 -11.36 -8.61
C ASN A 290 -12.09 -10.46 -8.44
N ALA A 291 -10.88 -10.96 -8.71
CA ALA A 291 -9.65 -10.17 -8.65
C ALA A 291 -8.59 -10.73 -9.60
N THR A 292 -7.62 -9.86 -9.93
CA THR A 292 -6.43 -10.20 -10.70
C THR A 292 -5.22 -10.12 -9.78
N ALA A 293 -4.34 -11.13 -9.77
CA ALA A 293 -3.05 -11.05 -9.12
C ALA A 293 -1.96 -10.76 -10.15
N ILE A 294 -1.07 -9.84 -9.83
CA ILE A 294 0.13 -9.56 -10.62
C ILE A 294 1.13 -10.67 -10.29
N GLU A 295 1.52 -11.42 -11.31
CA GLU A 295 2.44 -12.56 -11.14
C GLU A 295 3.90 -12.18 -11.40
N SER A 296 4.17 -11.18 -12.26
CA SER A 296 5.53 -10.66 -12.47
C SER A 296 5.54 -9.22 -12.98
N VAL A 297 6.63 -8.51 -12.67
CA VAL A 297 6.88 -7.14 -13.13
C VAL A 297 8.26 -7.00 -13.75
N ASP A 298 8.47 -5.91 -14.46
CA ASP A 298 9.79 -5.50 -14.93
C ASP A 298 10.62 -4.93 -13.77
N ARG A 299 11.36 -5.80 -13.09
CA ARG A 299 12.20 -5.45 -11.95
C ARG A 299 13.21 -4.35 -12.26
N GLU A 300 13.83 -4.39 -13.43
CA GLU A 300 14.84 -3.40 -13.81
C GLU A 300 14.22 -2.00 -13.92
N ARG A 301 13.08 -1.89 -14.60
CA ARG A 301 12.34 -0.64 -14.72
C ARG A 301 11.83 -0.13 -13.36
N PHE A 302 11.40 -1.03 -12.47
CA PHE A 302 11.02 -0.65 -11.10
C PHE A 302 12.19 -0.02 -10.37
N VAL A 303 13.35 -0.69 -10.39
CA VAL A 303 14.58 -0.19 -9.75
C VAL A 303 15.02 1.14 -10.37
N GLU A 304 15.04 1.26 -11.69
CA GLU A 304 15.40 2.51 -12.38
C GLU A 304 14.49 3.66 -11.98
N TYR A 305 13.19 3.39 -11.86
CA TYR A 305 12.22 4.38 -11.41
C TYR A 305 12.53 4.85 -9.99
N MET A 306 12.70 3.92 -9.04
CA MET A 306 13.01 4.23 -7.65
C MET A 306 14.30 5.04 -7.53
N MET A 307 15.36 4.63 -8.22
CA MET A 307 16.64 5.35 -8.23
C MET A 307 16.50 6.78 -8.76
N ARG A 308 15.75 6.98 -9.85
CA ARG A 308 15.49 8.31 -10.42
C ARG A 308 14.69 9.18 -9.46
N MET A 309 13.59 8.67 -8.88
CA MET A 309 12.75 9.39 -7.93
C MET A 309 13.54 9.84 -6.70
N LEU A 310 14.44 8.97 -6.19
CA LEU A 310 15.29 9.28 -5.05
C LEU A 310 16.47 10.22 -5.39
N ALA A 311 16.90 10.27 -6.64
CA ALA A 311 17.96 11.19 -7.11
C ALA A 311 17.47 12.64 -7.27
N GLU A 312 16.14 12.85 -7.40
CA GLU A 312 15.51 14.17 -7.50
C GLU A 312 15.29 14.73 -6.10
N GLY A 313 15.93 15.84 -5.72
CA GLY A 313 15.68 16.39 -4.38
C GLY A 313 16.65 17.46 -3.94
#